data_d827185cfe06347e493ebf1efe6d1558
#
_entry.id   d827185cfe06347e493ebf1efe6d1558
#
_cell.length_a   1.000
_cell.length_b   1.000
_cell.length_c   1.000
_cell.angle_alpha   90.00
_cell.angle_beta   90.00
_cell.angle_gamma   90.00
#
_symmetry.space_group_name_H-M   'P 1'
#
loop_
_entity.id
_entity.type
_entity.pdbx_description
1 polymer ?
#
loop_
_entity_poly.entity_id
_entity_poly.type
_entity_poly.pdbx_seq_one_letter_code
_entity_poly.pdbx_strand_id
1 'polypeptide(L)' 'MAKTNVLTFDYAVQVWLMRWSGMYQHDIAAHFGVNQGRVCEVLAGDRQPGSEQSARMVA' A
#
# COMPACT_ATOMS: atom_id res chain seq x y z
N MET A 1 -1.83 19.05 9.57
CA MET A 1 -1.19 17.76 9.83
C MET A 1 -0.35 17.35 8.63
N ALA A 2 0.86 16.95 8.87
CA ALA A 2 1.75 16.55 7.78
C ALA A 2 1.34 15.19 7.23
N LYS A 3 1.28 15.08 5.92
CA LYS A 3 1.07 13.79 5.27
C LYS A 3 2.41 13.09 5.11
N THR A 4 2.39 11.78 5.23
CA THR A 4 3.57 11.01 4.89
C THR A 4 3.64 10.86 3.38
N ASN A 5 4.85 11.01 2.83
CA ASN A 5 5.10 10.75 1.42
C ASN A 5 5.78 9.40 1.23
N VAL A 6 5.87 8.62 2.29
CA VAL A 6 6.57 7.35 2.29
C VAL A 6 5.61 6.28 2.79
N LEU A 7 5.50 5.19 2.03
CA LEU A 7 4.72 4.05 2.47
C LEU A 7 5.60 3.21 3.41
N THR A 8 5.28 3.26 4.69
CA THR A 8 5.91 2.40 5.69
C THR A 8 5.44 0.96 5.49
N PHE A 9 6.05 0.03 6.21
CA PHE A 9 5.64 -1.37 6.15
C PHE A 9 4.15 -1.52 6.52
N ASP A 10 3.72 -0.83 7.59
CA ASP A 10 2.32 -0.91 8.02
C ASP A 10 1.38 -0.36 6.96
N TYR A 11 1.76 0.74 6.31
CA TYR A 11 0.95 1.29 5.22
C TYR A 11 0.93 0.34 4.04
N ALA A 12 2.04 -0.32 3.76
CA ALA A 12 2.10 -1.29 2.66
C ALA A 12 1.15 -2.47 2.91
N VAL A 13 1.06 -2.92 4.16
CA VAL A 13 0.09 -3.96 4.52
C VAL A 13 -1.33 -3.45 4.23
N GLN A 14 -1.63 -2.21 4.59
CA GLN A 14 -2.94 -1.63 4.31
C GLN A 14 -3.20 -1.49 2.82
N VAL A 15 -2.17 -1.18 2.04
CA VAL A 15 -2.28 -1.12 0.57
C VAL A 15 -2.78 -2.45 0.03
N TRP A 16 -2.20 -3.56 0.48
CA TRP A 16 -2.65 -4.89 0.06
C TRP A 16 -4.10 -5.14 0.43
N LEU A 17 -4.47 -4.81 1.66
CA LEU A 17 -5.84 -5.03 2.13
C LEU A 17 -6.83 -4.19 1.33
N MET A 18 -6.50 -2.94 1.04
CA MET A 18 -7.35 -2.07 0.25
C MET A 18 -7.48 -2.58 -1.18
N ARG A 19 -6.39 -3.04 -1.77
CA ARG A 19 -6.42 -3.57 -3.14
C ARG A 19 -7.30 -4.81 -3.21
N TRP A 20 -7.20 -5.67 -2.23
CA TRP A 20 -8.02 -6.89 -2.20
C TRP A 20 -9.49 -6.58 -1.95
N SER A 21 -9.81 -5.44 -1.35
CA SER A 21 -11.20 -5.01 -1.17
C SER A 21 -11.80 -4.42 -2.43
N GLY A 22 -11.01 -4.24 -3.48
CA GLY A 22 -11.49 -3.77 -4.78
C GLY A 22 -11.14 -2.33 -5.11
N MET A 23 -10.34 -1.65 -4.28
CA MET A 23 -9.94 -0.27 -4.56
C MET A 23 -8.94 -0.22 -5.70
N TYR A 24 -9.04 0.84 -6.51
CA TYR A 24 -8.07 1.08 -7.56
C TYR A 24 -6.79 1.67 -6.98
N GLN A 25 -5.67 1.44 -7.68
CA GLN A 25 -4.37 1.89 -7.19
C GLN A 25 -4.31 3.40 -6.99
N HIS A 26 -4.91 4.18 -7.91
CA HIS A 26 -4.87 5.63 -7.77
C HIS A 26 -5.68 6.11 -6.56
N ASP A 27 -6.74 5.41 -6.20
CA ASP A 27 -7.52 5.74 -5.01
C ASP A 27 -6.75 5.42 -3.73
N ILE A 28 -6.03 4.30 -3.73
CA ILE A 28 -5.18 3.93 -2.60
C ILE A 28 -4.07 4.96 -2.43
N ALA A 29 -3.45 5.37 -3.54
CA ALA A 29 -2.39 6.38 -3.50
C ALA A 29 -2.92 7.70 -2.95
N ALA A 30 -4.11 8.11 -3.36
CA ALA A 30 -4.73 9.33 -2.87
C ALA A 30 -5.00 9.25 -1.37
N HIS A 31 -5.42 8.09 -0.90
CA HIS A 31 -5.71 7.89 0.51
C HIS A 31 -4.46 8.14 1.38
N PHE A 32 -3.29 7.68 0.93
CA PHE A 32 -2.06 7.85 1.67
C PHE A 32 -1.30 9.12 1.31
N GLY A 33 -1.73 9.84 0.28
CA GLY A 33 -1.05 11.05 -0.16
C GLY A 33 0.28 10.78 -0.82
N VAL A 34 0.40 9.64 -1.50
CA VAL A 34 1.64 9.24 -2.19
C VAL A 34 1.39 9.14 -3.68
N ASN A 35 2.47 9.08 -4.45
CA ASN A 35 2.40 8.85 -5.89
C ASN A 35 1.91 7.44 -6.17
N GLN A 36 1.07 7.28 -7.19
CA GLN A 36 0.56 5.97 -7.58
C GLN A 36 1.68 4.96 -7.85
N GLY A 37 2.82 5.44 -8.34
CA GLY A 37 3.96 4.57 -8.57
C GLY A 37 4.45 3.87 -7.30
N ARG A 38 4.29 4.51 -6.14
CA ARG A 38 4.66 3.88 -4.86
C ARG A 38 3.76 2.73 -4.54
N VAL A 39 2.46 2.88 -4.80
CA VAL A 39 1.49 1.79 -4.61
C VAL A 39 1.81 0.65 -5.57
N CYS A 40 2.09 0.97 -6.82
CA CYS A 40 2.44 -0.02 -7.82
C CYS A 40 3.67 -0.83 -7.39
N GLU A 41 4.69 -0.16 -6.85
CA GLU A 41 5.91 -0.81 -6.39
C GLU A 41 5.64 -1.76 -5.23
N VAL A 42 4.76 -1.37 -4.31
CA VAL A 42 4.39 -2.25 -3.19
C VAL A 42 3.69 -3.50 -3.73
N LEU A 43 2.77 -3.34 -4.66
CA LEU A 43 2.01 -4.47 -5.21
C LEU A 43 2.88 -5.36 -6.09
N ALA A 44 3.96 -4.82 -6.64
CA ALA A 44 4.91 -5.61 -7.42
C ALA A 44 5.95 -6.33 -6.55
N GLY A 45 5.99 -6.03 -5.25
CA GLY A 45 6.96 -6.63 -4.34
C GLY A 45 8.30 -5.93 -4.32
N ASP A 46 8.44 -4.81 -5.02
CA ASP A 46 9.70 -4.07 -5.10
C ASP A 46 9.93 -3.16 -3.91
N ARG A 47 8.87 -2.85 -3.17
CA ARG A 47 8.94 -1.96 -2.01
C ARG A 47 8.23 -2.64 -0.85
N GLN A 48 8.82 -2.58 0.35
CA GLN A 48 8.31 -3.21 1.55
C GLN A 48 8.02 -4.71 1.32
N PRO A 49 9.03 -5.48 0.91
CA PRO A 49 8.83 -6.91 0.70
C PRO A 49 8.35 -7.58 1.98
N GLY A 50 7.48 -8.54 1.83
CA GLY A 50 6.86 -9.22 2.97
C GLY A 50 5.55 -8.62 3.42
N SER A 51 5.18 -7.43 2.93
CA SER A 51 3.93 -6.79 3.32
C SER A 51 2.72 -7.58 2.83
N GLU A 52 2.82 -8.23 1.68
CA GLU A 52 1.73 -9.07 1.18
C GLU A 52 1.46 -10.23 2.12
N GLN A 53 2.51 -10.90 2.56
CA GLN A 53 2.36 -12.05 3.46
C GLN A 53 1.76 -11.60 4.79
N SER A 54 2.21 -10.47 5.33
CA SER A 54 1.65 -9.93 6.55
C SER A 54 0.18 -9.59 6.38
N ALA A 55 -0.20 -9.04 5.23
CA ALA A 55 -1.60 -8.72 4.95
C ALA A 55 -2.45 -9.98 4.90
N ARG A 56 -1.93 -11.07 4.33
CA ARG A 56 -2.64 -12.35 4.27
C ARG A 56 -2.92 -12.90 5.66
N MET A 57 -2.03 -12.64 6.60
CA MET A 57 -2.21 -13.10 7.97
C MET A 57 -3.29 -12.32 8.70
N VAL A 58 -3.54 -11.08 8.30
CA VAL A 58 -4.56 -10.22 8.89
C VAL A 58 -5.92 -10.47 8.24
N ALA A 59 -5.94 -10.74 6.96
CA ALA A 59 -7.18 -10.88 6.17
C ALA A 59 -8.00 -12.12 6.56
#